data_390b877ecea582fa9fb517dfb8bc8e28
#
_entry.id   390b877ecea582fa9fb517dfb8bc8e28
#
_cell.length_a   1.000
_cell.length_b   1.000
_cell.length_c   1.000
_cell.angle_alpha   90.00
_cell.angle_beta   90.00
_cell.angle_gamma   90.00
#
_symmetry.space_group_name_H-M   'P 1'
#
loop_
_entity.id
_entity.type
_entity.pdbx_description
1 polymer ?
#
loop_
_entity_poly.entity_id
_entity_poly.type
_entity_poly.pdbx_seq_one_letter_code
_entity_poly.pdbx_strand_id
1 'polypeptide(L)'
;MKLVLLGAPGAGKGTQAEILSRKLNIPTISTGNILRAAMKNGTPVGLKAKSYVESGKLVPDDVIIGIVCERLAEPDCANGYILDGMPRTIPQAEALEQHGIDIDTALSIEIADETIIERMSGRRTCKDCSATLHIVSNPHKVEGKCDLCGGELTIRKDDAPETVKARLDVYHAETEPLKDFYAQRGKLVSVDNQPTIEATTAAIEKALGLE
;
A
#
# COMPACT_ATOMS: atom_id res chain seq x y z
N MET A 1 -16.03 -6.98 4.24
CA MET A 1 -15.65 -5.66 3.69
C MET A 1 -14.50 -5.84 2.72
N LYS A 2 -14.63 -5.32 1.51
CA LYS A 2 -13.62 -5.33 0.45
C LYS A 2 -13.10 -3.90 0.27
N LEU A 3 -11.92 -3.63 0.78
CA LEU A 3 -11.36 -2.29 0.91
C LEU A 3 -10.17 -2.09 -0.04
N VAL A 4 -10.13 -0.94 -0.70
CA VAL A 4 -8.94 -0.45 -1.43
C VAL A 4 -8.35 0.72 -0.68
N LEU A 5 -7.02 0.74 -0.50
CA LEU A 5 -6.31 1.86 0.08
C LEU A 5 -5.71 2.74 -1.02
N LEU A 6 -6.15 3.97 -1.08
CA LEU A 6 -5.62 5.03 -1.94
C LEU A 6 -4.76 6.00 -1.12
N GLY A 7 -3.93 6.75 -1.79
CA GLY A 7 -3.05 7.75 -1.20
C GLY A 7 -1.62 7.62 -1.71
N ALA A 8 -0.87 8.69 -1.59
CA ALA A 8 0.49 8.80 -2.10
C ALA A 8 1.48 7.79 -1.45
N PRO A 9 2.61 7.48 -2.09
CA PRO A 9 3.66 6.68 -1.46
C PRO A 9 4.13 7.35 -0.16
N GLY A 10 4.19 6.60 0.95
CA GLY A 10 4.53 7.18 2.26
C GLY A 10 3.35 7.70 3.09
N ALA A 11 2.13 7.73 2.57
CA ALA A 11 0.92 8.18 3.28
C ALA A 11 0.52 7.33 4.50
N GLY A 12 1.16 6.18 4.72
CA GLY A 12 0.85 5.30 5.85
C GLY A 12 -0.11 4.15 5.53
N LYS A 13 -0.46 3.94 4.26
CA LYS A 13 -1.39 2.87 3.82
C LYS A 13 -1.07 1.51 4.41
N GLY A 14 0.16 1.04 4.29
CA GLY A 14 0.56 -0.27 4.81
C GLY A 14 0.40 -0.41 6.32
N THR A 15 0.72 0.65 7.09
CA THR A 15 0.52 0.67 8.54
C THR A 15 -0.96 0.57 8.89
N GLN A 16 -1.81 1.35 8.23
CA GLN A 16 -3.25 1.32 8.47
C GLN A 16 -3.88 0.02 7.96
N ALA A 17 -3.38 -0.54 6.85
CA ALA A 17 -3.79 -1.85 6.35
C ALA A 17 -3.58 -2.96 7.39
N GLU A 18 -2.42 -2.99 8.06
CA GLU A 18 -2.13 -3.99 9.10
C GLU A 18 -3.04 -3.85 10.33
N ILE A 19 -3.36 -2.62 10.72
CA ILE A 19 -4.25 -2.35 11.86
C ILE A 19 -5.68 -2.76 11.52
N LEU A 20 -6.18 -2.30 10.37
CA LEU A 20 -7.53 -2.62 9.90
C LEU A 20 -7.71 -4.12 9.62
N SER A 21 -6.70 -4.78 9.07
CA SER A 21 -6.70 -6.24 8.83
C SER A 21 -6.93 -7.01 10.13
N ARG A 22 -6.25 -6.64 11.20
CA ARG A 22 -6.44 -7.25 12.52
C ARG A 22 -7.81 -6.95 13.10
N LYS A 23 -8.29 -5.71 12.99
CA LYS A 23 -9.60 -5.30 13.53
C LYS A 23 -10.76 -5.98 12.78
N LEU A 24 -10.67 -6.04 11.45
CA LEU A 24 -11.71 -6.60 10.59
C LEU A 24 -11.58 -8.11 10.37
N ASN A 25 -10.48 -8.71 10.82
CA ASN A 25 -10.13 -10.13 10.58
C ASN A 25 -10.20 -10.52 9.09
N ILE A 26 -9.62 -9.69 8.22
CA ILE A 26 -9.52 -9.89 6.78
C ILE A 26 -8.05 -9.71 6.32
N PRO A 27 -7.59 -10.42 5.29
CA PRO A 27 -6.21 -10.32 4.84
C PRO A 27 -5.90 -8.98 4.15
N THR A 28 -4.65 -8.53 4.30
CA THR A 28 -4.08 -7.46 3.48
C THR A 28 -3.33 -8.03 2.30
N ILE A 29 -3.64 -7.55 1.10
CA ILE A 29 -2.99 -7.91 -0.15
C ILE A 29 -2.17 -6.71 -0.60
N SER A 30 -0.89 -6.71 -0.26
CA SER A 30 0.05 -5.66 -0.65
C SER A 30 0.81 -6.06 -1.91
N THR A 31 0.44 -5.49 -3.05
CA THR A 31 1.12 -5.75 -4.33
C THR A 31 2.60 -5.40 -4.27
N GLY A 32 2.96 -4.35 -3.54
CA GLY A 32 4.35 -3.99 -3.32
C GLY A 32 5.14 -5.05 -2.56
N ASN A 33 4.54 -5.69 -1.55
CA ASN A 33 5.20 -6.79 -0.82
C ASN A 33 5.31 -8.04 -1.68
N ILE A 34 4.27 -8.39 -2.43
CA ILE A 34 4.28 -9.54 -3.36
C ILE A 34 5.40 -9.37 -4.40
N LEU A 35 5.48 -8.20 -5.04
CA LEU A 35 6.52 -7.92 -6.03
C LEU A 35 7.92 -7.96 -5.42
N ARG A 36 8.13 -7.39 -4.23
CA ARG A 36 9.44 -7.44 -3.55
C ARG A 36 9.84 -8.86 -3.17
N ALA A 37 8.89 -9.68 -2.70
CA ALA A 37 9.14 -11.09 -2.45
C ALA A 37 9.50 -11.85 -3.75
N ALA A 38 8.77 -11.60 -4.83
CA ALA A 38 9.06 -12.16 -6.15
C ALA A 38 10.44 -11.77 -6.67
N MET A 39 10.84 -10.50 -6.48
CA MET A 39 12.18 -10.01 -6.83
C MET A 39 13.29 -10.67 -5.99
N LYS A 40 13.06 -10.81 -4.68
CA LYS A 40 14.00 -11.48 -3.75
C LYS A 40 14.21 -12.94 -4.13
N ASN A 41 13.14 -13.61 -4.53
CA ASN A 41 13.16 -15.03 -4.91
C ASN A 41 13.57 -15.27 -6.37
N GLY A 42 13.81 -14.22 -7.15
CA GLY A 42 14.24 -14.33 -8.56
C GLY A 42 13.21 -14.96 -9.49
N THR A 43 11.91 -14.85 -9.16
CA THR A 43 10.86 -15.41 -10.03
C THR A 43 10.77 -14.64 -11.35
N PRO A 44 10.22 -15.25 -12.44
CA PRO A 44 10.05 -14.56 -13.72
C PRO A 44 9.31 -13.23 -13.60
N VAL A 45 8.25 -13.19 -12.78
CA VAL A 45 7.50 -11.97 -12.47
C VAL A 45 8.36 -10.95 -11.73
N GLY A 46 9.12 -11.39 -10.73
CA GLY A 46 10.02 -10.51 -9.98
C GLY A 46 11.11 -9.89 -10.85
N LEU A 47 11.68 -10.67 -11.77
CA LEU A 47 12.69 -10.18 -12.72
C LEU A 47 12.10 -9.12 -13.68
N LYS A 48 10.89 -9.34 -14.20
CA LYS A 48 10.18 -8.35 -15.02
C LYS A 48 9.84 -7.08 -14.26
N ALA A 49 9.38 -7.20 -13.03
CA ALA A 49 8.95 -6.05 -12.20
C ALA A 49 10.12 -5.20 -11.69
N LYS A 50 11.33 -5.76 -11.59
CA LYS A 50 12.46 -5.15 -10.89
C LYS A 50 12.80 -3.74 -11.38
N SER A 51 12.95 -3.55 -12.70
CA SER A 51 13.31 -2.25 -13.28
C SER A 51 12.25 -1.18 -13.03
N TYR A 52 10.98 -1.55 -13.06
CA TYR A 52 9.86 -0.64 -12.77
C TYR A 52 9.86 -0.23 -11.30
N VAL A 53 9.93 -1.18 -10.38
CA VAL A 53 9.91 -0.91 -8.93
C VAL A 53 11.10 -0.05 -8.51
N GLU A 54 12.33 -0.38 -8.97
CA GLU A 54 13.55 0.36 -8.61
C GLU A 54 13.56 1.79 -9.19
N SER A 55 12.90 2.04 -10.33
CA SER A 55 12.76 3.38 -10.92
C SER A 55 11.51 4.15 -10.47
N GLY A 56 10.69 3.58 -9.59
CA GLY A 56 9.44 4.20 -9.12
C GLY A 56 8.29 4.19 -10.10
N LYS A 57 8.42 3.49 -11.24
CA LYS A 57 7.38 3.33 -12.25
C LYS A 57 6.37 2.25 -11.88
N LEU A 58 5.20 2.28 -12.53
CA LEU A 58 4.21 1.21 -12.39
C LEU A 58 4.63 -0.04 -13.18
N VAL A 59 4.38 -1.20 -12.58
CA VAL A 59 4.53 -2.50 -13.27
C VAL A 59 3.38 -2.65 -14.26
N PRO A 60 3.60 -3.25 -15.46
CA PRO A 60 2.55 -3.45 -16.45
C PRO A 60 1.30 -4.12 -15.88
N ASP A 61 0.14 -3.68 -16.35
CA ASP A 61 -1.16 -4.06 -15.78
C ASP A 61 -1.45 -5.55 -15.89
N ASP A 62 -1.10 -6.18 -17.02
CA ASP A 62 -1.25 -7.62 -17.24
C ASP A 62 -0.56 -8.47 -16.16
N VAL A 63 0.61 -8.02 -15.72
CA VAL A 63 1.39 -8.70 -14.69
C VAL A 63 0.74 -8.54 -13.32
N ILE A 64 0.35 -7.31 -12.97
CA ILE A 64 -0.15 -7.02 -11.62
C ILE A 64 -1.56 -7.54 -11.41
N ILE A 65 -2.43 -7.46 -12.42
CA ILE A 65 -3.81 -7.97 -12.37
C ILE A 65 -3.81 -9.49 -12.15
N GLY A 66 -3.00 -10.23 -12.91
CA GLY A 66 -2.90 -11.68 -12.75
C GLY A 66 -2.54 -12.09 -11.33
N ILE A 67 -1.50 -11.45 -10.74
CA ILE A 67 -1.07 -11.73 -9.37
C ILE A 67 -2.19 -11.46 -8.35
N VAL A 68 -2.91 -10.37 -8.51
CA VAL A 68 -3.98 -9.99 -7.58
C VAL A 68 -5.18 -10.92 -7.72
N CYS A 69 -5.59 -11.27 -8.93
CA CYS A 69 -6.69 -12.22 -9.14
C CYS A 69 -6.38 -13.59 -8.54
N GLU A 70 -5.17 -14.13 -8.74
CA GLU A 70 -4.73 -15.38 -8.12
C GLU A 70 -4.81 -15.31 -6.59
N ARG A 71 -4.29 -14.23 -5.99
CA ARG A 71 -4.29 -14.05 -4.53
C ARG A 71 -5.70 -13.88 -3.96
N LEU A 72 -6.60 -13.19 -4.66
CA LEU A 72 -7.99 -12.99 -4.24
C LEU A 72 -8.84 -14.27 -4.32
N ALA A 73 -8.41 -15.25 -5.11
CA ALA A 73 -9.07 -16.55 -5.19
C ALA A 73 -8.76 -17.46 -3.97
N GLU A 74 -7.81 -17.08 -3.12
CA GLU A 74 -7.48 -17.87 -1.94
C GLU A 74 -8.61 -17.81 -0.89
N PRO A 75 -8.84 -18.91 -0.11
CA PRO A 75 -9.99 -19.04 0.79
C PRO A 75 -10.05 -17.96 1.90
N ASP A 76 -8.92 -17.42 2.32
CA ASP A 76 -8.85 -16.38 3.36
C ASP A 76 -9.45 -15.04 2.91
N CYS A 77 -9.60 -14.82 1.59
CA CYS A 77 -10.22 -13.62 1.00
C CYS A 77 -11.75 -13.69 0.92
N ALA A 78 -12.37 -14.84 1.23
CA ALA A 78 -13.80 -15.06 1.06
C ALA A 78 -14.67 -14.07 1.88
N ASN A 79 -14.22 -13.69 3.07
CA ASN A 79 -14.94 -12.78 3.96
C ASN A 79 -14.62 -11.30 3.76
N GLY A 80 -13.73 -10.99 2.82
CA GLY A 80 -13.25 -9.65 2.52
C GLY A 80 -11.74 -9.57 2.48
N TYR A 81 -11.23 -8.40 2.13
CA TYR A 81 -9.79 -8.15 1.98
C TYR A 81 -9.49 -6.65 1.95
N ILE A 82 -8.22 -6.32 2.11
CA ILE A 82 -7.68 -4.97 1.93
C ILE A 82 -6.66 -5.00 0.80
N LEU A 83 -6.92 -4.27 -0.29
CA LEU A 83 -5.94 -4.07 -1.37
C LEU A 83 -5.07 -2.86 -1.05
N ASP A 84 -3.75 -3.06 -0.94
CA ASP A 84 -2.75 -2.01 -0.81
C ASP A 84 -1.83 -1.99 -2.01
N GLY A 85 -1.84 -0.86 -2.72
CA GLY A 85 -1.02 -0.62 -3.89
C GLY A 85 -1.59 -1.10 -5.22
N MET A 86 -2.87 -1.48 -5.27
CA MET A 86 -3.67 -1.71 -6.46
C MET A 86 -5.15 -1.45 -6.16
N PRO A 87 -5.92 -0.83 -7.08
CA PRO A 87 -5.47 -0.28 -8.35
C PRO A 87 -4.61 0.98 -8.17
N ARG A 88 -3.80 1.30 -9.18
CA ARG A 88 -3.03 2.55 -9.28
C ARG A 88 -3.37 3.36 -10.51
N THR A 89 -4.17 2.81 -11.40
CA THR A 89 -4.68 3.48 -12.60
C THR A 89 -6.15 3.14 -12.80
N ILE A 90 -6.88 4.00 -13.55
CA ILE A 90 -8.28 3.74 -13.89
C ILE A 90 -8.42 2.42 -14.68
N PRO A 91 -7.58 2.12 -15.69
CA PRO A 91 -7.63 0.81 -16.37
C PRO A 91 -7.49 -0.38 -15.43
N GLN A 92 -6.65 -0.30 -14.39
CA GLN A 92 -6.55 -1.36 -13.38
C GLN A 92 -7.86 -1.51 -12.57
N ALA A 93 -8.49 -0.40 -12.18
CA ALA A 93 -9.76 -0.43 -11.47
C ALA A 93 -10.87 -1.07 -12.34
N GLU A 94 -10.95 -0.70 -13.60
CA GLU A 94 -11.90 -1.27 -14.56
C GLU A 94 -11.64 -2.76 -14.80
N ALA A 95 -10.37 -3.16 -14.87
CA ALA A 95 -10.01 -4.57 -15.03
C ALA A 95 -10.41 -5.40 -13.79
N LEU A 96 -10.29 -4.87 -12.57
CA LEU A 96 -10.82 -5.53 -11.37
C LEU A 96 -12.34 -5.74 -11.48
N GLU A 97 -13.08 -4.70 -11.89
CA GLU A 97 -14.55 -4.81 -12.10
C GLU A 97 -14.88 -5.89 -13.16
N GLN A 98 -14.15 -5.93 -14.27
CA GLN A 98 -14.33 -6.94 -15.34
C GLN A 98 -14.07 -8.38 -14.87
N HIS A 99 -13.17 -8.56 -13.89
CA HIS A 99 -12.90 -9.84 -13.26
C HIS A 99 -13.89 -10.18 -12.11
N GLY A 100 -14.94 -9.39 -11.93
CA GLY A 100 -15.93 -9.60 -10.86
C GLY A 100 -15.40 -9.28 -9.46
N ILE A 101 -14.32 -8.52 -9.36
CA ILE A 101 -13.73 -8.08 -8.10
C ILE A 101 -14.38 -6.75 -7.71
N ASP A 102 -15.45 -6.86 -6.93
CA ASP A 102 -16.13 -5.69 -6.36
C ASP A 102 -15.33 -5.10 -5.20
N ILE A 103 -15.33 -3.77 -5.10
CA ILE A 103 -14.81 -3.00 -3.97
C ILE A 103 -15.97 -2.33 -3.27
N ASP A 104 -16.08 -2.52 -1.95
CA ASP A 104 -17.11 -1.88 -1.14
C ASP A 104 -16.75 -0.41 -0.89
N THR A 105 -15.49 -0.15 -0.53
CA THR A 105 -15.00 1.18 -0.16
C THR A 105 -13.57 1.40 -0.63
N ALA A 106 -13.30 2.58 -1.17
CA ALA A 106 -11.97 3.09 -1.43
C ALA A 106 -11.62 4.14 -0.37
N LEU A 107 -10.69 3.79 0.53
CA LEU A 107 -10.21 4.68 1.58
C LEU A 107 -8.98 5.42 1.08
N SER A 108 -9.08 6.74 0.94
CA SER A 108 -7.96 7.61 0.59
C SER A 108 -7.39 8.28 1.84
N ILE A 109 -6.07 8.10 2.04
CA ILE A 109 -5.32 8.75 3.11
C ILE A 109 -4.59 9.94 2.51
N GLU A 110 -5.04 11.15 2.87
CA GLU A 110 -4.54 12.41 2.34
C GLU A 110 -3.37 12.92 3.18
N ILE A 111 -2.32 13.39 2.52
CA ILE A 111 -1.12 13.93 3.17
C ILE A 111 -0.35 14.80 2.17
N ALA A 112 0.29 15.87 2.66
CA ALA A 112 1.10 16.76 1.83
C ALA A 112 2.41 16.10 1.38
N ASP A 113 2.86 16.40 0.17
CA ASP A 113 4.07 15.84 -0.43
C ASP A 113 5.34 16.11 0.39
N GLU A 114 5.44 17.29 0.99
CA GLU A 114 6.56 17.68 1.86
C GLU A 114 6.69 16.70 3.04
N THR A 115 5.56 16.36 3.67
CA THR A 115 5.53 15.40 4.78
C THR A 115 5.91 13.99 4.31
N ILE A 116 5.54 13.62 3.09
CA ILE A 116 5.92 12.33 2.49
C ILE A 116 7.44 12.24 2.33
N ILE A 117 8.06 13.28 1.76
CA ILE A 117 9.51 13.31 1.52
C ILE A 117 10.27 13.13 2.84
N GLU A 118 9.87 13.84 3.89
CA GLU A 118 10.44 13.70 5.23
C GLU A 118 10.29 12.27 5.77
N ARG A 119 9.07 11.71 5.69
CA ARG A 119 8.78 10.35 6.19
C ARG A 119 9.54 9.26 5.46
N MET A 120 9.67 9.38 4.14
CA MET A 120 10.33 8.33 3.33
C MET A 120 11.81 8.18 3.70
N SER A 121 12.49 9.26 4.07
CA SER A 121 13.89 9.23 4.53
C SER A 121 14.09 8.43 5.83
N GLY A 122 13.09 8.47 6.72
CA GLY A 122 13.10 7.78 8.01
C GLY A 122 12.56 6.35 7.97
N ARG A 123 12.01 5.90 6.84
CA ARG A 123 11.43 4.57 6.72
C ARG A 123 12.48 3.46 6.77
N ARG A 124 12.15 2.40 7.52
CA ARG A 124 12.93 1.16 7.59
C ARG A 124 12.02 -0.02 7.28
N THR A 125 12.55 -1.01 6.57
CA THR A 125 11.79 -2.22 6.22
C THR A 125 12.59 -3.44 6.61
N CYS A 126 11.94 -4.40 7.25
CA CYS A 126 12.56 -5.67 7.60
C CYS A 126 12.78 -6.53 6.35
N LYS A 127 13.99 -7.09 6.20
CA LYS A 127 14.34 -7.98 5.09
C LYS A 127 13.60 -9.31 5.14
N ASP A 128 13.19 -9.74 6.33
CA ASP A 128 12.61 -11.07 6.54
C ASP A 128 11.08 -11.06 6.52
N CYS A 129 10.43 -10.22 7.35
CA CYS A 129 8.98 -10.19 7.47
C CYS A 129 8.31 -9.01 6.73
N SER A 130 9.09 -8.15 6.06
CA SER A 130 8.60 -6.96 5.34
C SER A 130 7.90 -5.90 6.21
N ALA A 131 7.94 -6.03 7.54
CA ALA A 131 7.40 -5.03 8.46
C ALA A 131 8.04 -3.67 8.21
N THR A 132 7.22 -2.62 8.33
CA THR A 132 7.66 -1.24 8.16
C THR A 132 7.74 -0.55 9.51
N LEU A 133 8.92 0.00 9.81
CA LEU A 133 9.19 0.85 10.96
C LEU A 133 9.67 2.23 10.48
N HIS A 134 9.75 3.17 11.41
CA HIS A 134 10.20 4.52 11.12
C HIS A 134 11.04 5.06 12.28
N ILE A 135 12.18 5.67 11.97
CA ILE A 135 13.16 6.13 12.98
C ILE A 135 12.61 7.14 14.00
N VAL A 136 11.52 7.85 13.66
CA VAL A 136 10.87 8.85 14.54
C VAL A 136 9.48 8.39 14.97
N SER A 137 8.56 8.11 14.04
CA SER A 137 7.14 7.87 14.34
C SER A 137 6.81 6.44 14.81
N ASN A 138 7.69 5.48 14.54
CA ASN A 138 7.58 4.09 15.00
C ASN A 138 8.99 3.51 15.15
N PRO A 139 9.79 3.99 16.12
CA PRO A 139 11.19 3.60 16.26
C PRO A 139 11.32 2.15 16.71
N HIS A 140 12.33 1.47 16.15
CA HIS A 140 12.72 0.14 16.57
C HIS A 140 13.36 0.16 17.97
N LYS A 141 13.13 -0.88 18.76
CA LYS A 141 13.64 -1.00 20.13
C LYS A 141 15.14 -1.30 20.19
N VAL A 142 15.63 -2.05 19.21
CA VAL A 142 17.03 -2.42 19.06
C VAL A 142 17.52 -1.91 17.71
N GLU A 143 18.60 -1.16 17.68
CA GLU A 143 19.13 -0.55 16.47
C GLU A 143 19.35 -1.58 15.36
N GLY A 144 18.79 -1.29 14.17
CA GLY A 144 18.89 -2.13 12.99
C GLY A 144 18.12 -3.44 13.05
N LYS A 145 17.30 -3.69 14.09
CA LYS A 145 16.54 -4.92 14.27
C LYS A 145 15.04 -4.69 14.23
N CYS A 146 14.34 -5.62 13.60
CA CYS A 146 12.88 -5.63 13.52
C CYS A 146 12.26 -6.08 14.86
N ASP A 147 11.34 -5.29 15.39
CA ASP A 147 10.66 -5.61 16.65
C ASP A 147 9.74 -6.82 16.58
N LEU A 148 9.31 -7.21 15.36
CA LEU A 148 8.40 -8.35 15.17
C LEU A 148 9.12 -9.69 15.01
N CYS A 149 10.26 -9.74 14.33
CA CYS A 149 10.92 -11.02 14.02
C CYS A 149 12.43 -11.02 14.32
N GLY A 150 13.01 -9.90 14.78
CA GLY A 150 14.45 -9.77 15.02
C GLY A 150 15.32 -9.63 13.77
N GLY A 151 14.71 -9.67 12.59
CA GLY A 151 15.41 -9.56 11.30
C GLY A 151 16.05 -8.19 11.09
N GLU A 152 16.94 -8.10 10.09
CA GLU A 152 17.66 -6.86 9.77
C GLU A 152 16.73 -5.83 9.12
N LEU A 153 16.84 -4.58 9.58
CA LEU A 153 16.16 -3.44 8.97
C LEU A 153 17.02 -2.81 7.87
N THR A 154 16.39 -2.43 6.77
CA THR A 154 17.06 -1.81 5.62
C THR A 154 16.24 -0.64 5.08
N ILE A 155 16.89 0.25 4.36
CA ILE A 155 16.26 1.28 3.53
C ILE A 155 15.91 0.63 2.19
N ARG A 156 14.71 0.88 1.68
CA ARG A 156 14.33 0.40 0.34
C ARG A 156 15.07 1.20 -0.73
N LYS A 157 15.39 0.58 -1.84
CA LYS A 157 15.99 1.27 -2.99
C LYS A 157 15.06 2.35 -3.56
N ASP A 158 13.75 2.09 -3.53
CA ASP A 158 12.72 3.01 -4.00
C ASP A 158 12.37 4.13 -3.00
N ASP A 159 13.15 4.26 -1.91
CA ASP A 159 13.08 5.38 -0.96
C ASP A 159 14.21 6.41 -1.16
N ALA A 160 15.04 6.24 -2.17
CA ALA A 160 15.99 7.28 -2.57
C ALA A 160 15.23 8.57 -2.97
N PRO A 161 15.73 9.77 -2.61
CA PRO A 161 15.01 11.03 -2.81
C PRO A 161 14.51 11.23 -4.25
N GLU A 162 15.34 10.91 -5.24
CA GLU A 162 14.99 11.02 -6.64
C GLU A 162 13.86 10.07 -7.04
N THR A 163 13.89 8.85 -6.49
CA THR A 163 12.84 7.85 -6.73
C THR A 163 11.55 8.23 -6.03
N VAL A 164 11.61 8.80 -4.82
CA VAL A 164 10.43 9.31 -4.10
C VAL A 164 9.73 10.38 -4.92
N LYS A 165 10.48 11.34 -5.48
CA LYS A 165 9.93 12.36 -6.36
C LYS A 165 9.26 11.75 -7.59
N ALA A 166 9.94 10.85 -8.30
CA ALA A 166 9.37 10.17 -9.47
C ALA A 166 8.08 9.40 -9.11
N ARG A 167 8.00 8.81 -7.92
CA ARG A 167 6.80 8.11 -7.43
C ARG A 167 5.66 9.07 -7.13
N LEU A 168 5.93 10.27 -6.63
CA LEU A 168 4.92 11.31 -6.42
C LEU A 168 4.39 11.83 -7.76
N ASP A 169 5.27 12.10 -8.72
CA ASP A 169 4.87 12.52 -10.07
C ASP A 169 3.94 11.47 -10.71
N VAL A 170 4.30 10.18 -10.63
CA VAL A 170 3.46 9.07 -11.12
C VAL A 170 2.15 8.96 -10.34
N TYR A 171 2.17 9.16 -9.02
CA TYR A 171 0.96 9.13 -8.20
C TYR A 171 -0.04 10.21 -8.63
N HIS A 172 0.39 11.44 -8.78
CA HIS A 172 -0.49 12.54 -9.18
C HIS A 172 -1.03 12.36 -10.60
N ALA A 173 -0.19 11.87 -11.52
CA ALA A 173 -0.61 11.66 -12.91
C ALA A 173 -1.57 10.48 -13.11
N GLU A 174 -1.32 9.37 -12.42
CA GLU A 174 -1.95 8.08 -12.75
C GLU A 174 -2.91 7.57 -11.66
N THR A 175 -2.56 7.80 -10.37
CA THR A 175 -3.26 7.17 -9.24
C THR A 175 -4.27 8.11 -8.59
N GLU A 176 -3.94 9.37 -8.45
CA GLU A 176 -4.84 10.35 -7.84
C GLU A 176 -6.20 10.46 -8.54
N PRO A 177 -6.32 10.34 -9.88
CA PRO A 177 -7.61 10.31 -10.57
C PRO A 177 -8.56 9.18 -10.14
N LEU A 178 -8.05 8.14 -9.48
CA LEU A 178 -8.90 7.09 -8.88
C LEU A 178 -9.82 7.62 -7.77
N LYS A 179 -9.48 8.74 -7.14
CA LYS A 179 -10.38 9.37 -6.16
C LYS A 179 -11.70 9.75 -6.82
N ASP A 180 -11.63 10.42 -7.96
CA ASP A 180 -12.83 10.80 -8.72
C ASP A 180 -13.58 9.57 -9.26
N PHE A 181 -12.83 8.56 -9.73
CA PHE A 181 -13.41 7.31 -10.19
C PHE A 181 -14.27 6.61 -9.11
N TYR A 182 -13.78 6.52 -7.87
CA TYR A 182 -14.53 5.93 -6.77
C TYR A 182 -15.55 6.88 -6.15
N ALA A 183 -15.32 8.19 -6.18
CA ALA A 183 -16.30 9.19 -5.73
C ALA A 183 -17.57 9.15 -6.59
N GLN A 184 -17.44 9.08 -7.92
CA GLN A 184 -18.58 8.94 -8.85
C GLN A 184 -19.39 7.66 -8.63
N ARG A 185 -18.79 6.64 -8.03
CA ARG A 185 -19.42 5.37 -7.67
C ARG A 185 -19.98 5.36 -6.24
N GLY A 186 -19.83 6.46 -5.50
CA GLY A 186 -20.27 6.56 -4.10
C GLY A 186 -19.47 5.68 -3.14
N LYS A 187 -18.25 5.29 -3.52
CA LYS A 187 -17.38 4.36 -2.77
C LYS A 187 -16.18 5.03 -2.11
N LEU A 188 -15.92 6.32 -2.35
CA LEU A 188 -14.77 7.03 -1.80
C LEU A 188 -15.02 7.48 -0.37
N VAL A 189 -14.06 7.20 0.51
CA VAL A 189 -13.93 7.77 1.85
C VAL A 189 -12.55 8.39 1.96
N SER A 190 -12.46 9.70 2.21
CA SER A 190 -11.19 10.42 2.35
C SER A 190 -10.94 10.78 3.81
N VAL A 191 -9.73 10.58 4.29
CA VAL A 191 -9.29 10.90 5.65
C VAL A 191 -7.92 11.56 5.60
N ASP A 192 -7.81 12.71 6.26
CA ASP A 192 -6.52 13.38 6.42
C ASP A 192 -5.64 12.62 7.39
N ASN A 193 -4.38 12.40 7.00
CA ASN A 193 -3.39 11.82 7.87
C ASN A 193 -3.19 12.71 9.10
N GLN A 194 -3.18 12.11 10.29
CA GLN A 194 -3.01 12.78 11.57
C GLN A 194 -1.54 12.69 12.05
N PRO A 195 -1.13 13.49 13.06
CA PRO A 195 0.24 13.50 13.57
C PRO A 195 0.72 12.14 14.09
N THR A 196 -0.19 11.30 14.61
CA THR A 196 0.16 9.97 15.13
C THR A 196 -0.57 8.86 14.37
N ILE A 197 -0.05 7.64 14.47
CA ILE A 197 -0.66 6.44 13.88
C ILE A 197 -2.03 6.20 14.48
N GLU A 198 -2.15 6.31 15.81
CA GLU A 198 -3.39 6.07 16.56
C GLU A 198 -4.48 7.09 16.18
N ALA A 199 -4.12 8.37 16.06
CA ALA A 199 -5.06 9.41 15.66
C ALA A 199 -5.54 9.20 14.21
N THR A 200 -4.66 8.80 13.30
CA THR A 200 -5.04 8.44 11.93
C THR A 200 -5.96 7.23 11.92
N THR A 201 -5.65 6.20 12.72
CA THR A 201 -6.50 5.00 12.85
C THR A 201 -7.89 5.38 13.35
N ALA A 202 -8.00 6.18 14.42
CA ALA A 202 -9.30 6.61 14.95
C ALA A 202 -10.11 7.40 13.92
N ALA A 203 -9.46 8.29 13.16
CA ALA A 203 -10.13 9.03 12.09
C ALA A 203 -10.66 8.08 10.98
N ILE A 204 -9.88 7.08 10.60
CA ILE A 204 -10.28 6.07 9.62
C ILE A 204 -11.44 5.22 10.16
N GLU A 205 -11.36 4.73 11.39
CA GLU A 205 -12.41 3.91 12.01
C GLU A 205 -13.72 4.66 12.07
N LYS A 206 -13.69 5.93 12.49
CA LYS A 206 -14.88 6.80 12.48
C LYS A 206 -15.45 6.97 11.08
N ALA A 207 -14.61 7.26 10.08
CA ALA A 207 -15.04 7.45 8.70
C ALA A 207 -15.64 6.18 8.06
N LEU A 208 -15.18 5.00 8.48
CA LEU A 208 -15.66 3.69 8.03
C LEU A 208 -16.82 3.15 8.89
N GLY A 209 -17.24 3.84 9.97
CA GLY A 209 -18.31 3.37 10.88
C GLY A 209 -17.93 2.13 11.67
N LEU A 210 -16.66 2.01 12.07
CA LEU A 210 -16.10 0.85 12.79
C LEU A 210 -15.94 1.07 14.31
N GLU A 211 -16.53 2.16 14.83
CA GLU A 211 -16.51 2.48 16.27
C GLU A 211 -17.36 1.52 17.11
#